data_ea449b44d0e499bd01b02225a9c25b1c
#
_entry.id   ea449b44d0e499bd01b02225a9c25b1c
#
_cell.length_a   1.000
_cell.length_b   1.000
_cell.length_c   1.000
_cell.angle_alpha   90.00
_cell.angle_beta   90.00
_cell.angle_gamma   90.00
#
_symmetry.space_group_name_H-M   'P 1'
#
loop_
_entity.id
_entity.type
_entity.pdbx_description
1 polymer ?
#
loop_
_entity_poly.entity_id
_entity_poly.type
_entity_poly.pdbx_seq_one_letter_code
_entity_poly.pdbx_strand_id
1 'polypeptide(L)'
;MSSRGKIKQVIGAVVDVQFEGQLPEIYNALEIKRENGDTLVMEVQQHLGEDSVRCVAMDGTEGLVRGTEVLDTGRAISMPTGAAINGRLFNVTGDPIDGLPAVSKENGRAIHAKPPRFEDLSTASEILFTGIKVIDLIEPYAKGGK
;
A
#
# COMPACT_ATOMS: atom_id res chain seq x y z
N MET A 1 12.53 -14.66 4.25
CA MET A 1 12.38 -14.90 5.71
C MET A 1 11.91 -13.58 6.30
N SER A 2 10.83 -13.60 7.11
CA SER A 2 10.35 -12.39 7.78
C SER A 2 11.34 -11.98 8.86
N SER A 3 11.90 -10.78 8.76
CA SER A 3 12.76 -10.21 9.81
C SER A 3 11.92 -9.49 10.86
N ARG A 4 12.43 -9.43 12.09
CA ARG A 4 11.76 -8.73 13.20
C ARG A 4 12.61 -7.56 13.63
N GLY A 5 11.94 -6.43 13.87
CA GLY A 5 12.54 -5.21 14.39
C GLY A 5 11.83 -4.73 15.65
N LYS A 6 12.32 -3.63 16.18
CA LYS A 6 11.74 -2.95 17.35
C LYS A 6 11.64 -1.46 17.08
N ILE A 7 10.56 -0.84 17.52
CA ILE A 7 10.40 0.61 17.45
C ILE A 7 11.51 1.29 18.23
N LYS A 8 12.29 2.16 17.55
CA LYS A 8 13.31 3.01 18.16
C LYS A 8 12.73 4.36 18.55
N GLN A 9 11.86 4.95 17.70
CA GLN A 9 11.28 6.28 17.90
C GLN A 9 9.98 6.41 17.11
N VAL A 10 9.03 7.21 17.64
CA VAL A 10 7.77 7.60 16.97
C VAL A 10 7.70 9.12 16.92
N ILE A 11 7.48 9.69 15.73
CA ILE A 11 7.38 11.13 15.48
C ILE A 11 6.14 11.38 14.60
N GLY A 12 4.97 11.53 15.21
CA GLY A 12 3.72 11.60 14.47
C GLY A 12 3.50 10.34 13.63
N ALA A 13 3.29 10.47 12.33
CA ALA A 13 3.12 9.34 11.42
C ALA A 13 4.44 8.65 11.02
N VAL A 14 5.58 9.20 11.42
CA VAL A 14 6.91 8.65 11.11
C VAL A 14 7.37 7.76 12.25
N VAL A 15 7.80 6.55 11.94
CA VAL A 15 8.26 5.57 12.92
C VAL A 15 9.64 5.05 12.49
N ASP A 16 10.63 5.19 13.36
CA ASP A 16 11.95 4.63 13.14
C ASP A 16 12.03 3.26 13.83
N VAL A 17 12.41 2.23 13.05
CA VAL A 17 12.47 0.84 13.49
C VAL A 17 13.88 0.33 13.33
N GLN A 18 14.39 -0.35 14.36
CA GLN A 18 15.68 -0.99 14.37
C GLN A 18 15.53 -2.50 14.17
N PHE A 19 16.36 -3.07 13.31
CA PHE A 19 16.40 -4.51 13.02
C PHE A 19 17.72 -5.09 13.49
N GLU A 20 17.70 -6.36 13.92
CA GLU A 20 18.91 -7.13 14.22
C GLU A 20 19.16 -8.07 13.02
N GLY A 21 19.97 -7.63 12.05
CA GLY A 21 20.31 -8.42 10.87
C GLY A 21 19.94 -7.78 9.54
N GLN A 22 19.24 -8.52 8.66
CA GLN A 22 18.87 -8.01 7.35
C GLN A 22 17.80 -6.93 7.44
N LEU A 23 18.09 -5.76 6.87
CA LEU A 23 17.14 -4.67 6.76
C LEU A 23 16.05 -4.97 5.73
N PRO A 24 14.80 -4.54 6.00
CA PRO A 24 13.72 -4.55 5.00
C PRO A 24 14.10 -3.72 3.77
N GLU A 25 13.62 -4.14 2.61
CA GLU A 25 13.75 -3.32 1.40
C GLU A 25 12.86 -2.07 1.48
N ILE A 26 13.25 -1.02 0.75
CA ILE A 26 12.43 0.18 0.60
C ILE A 26 11.09 -0.21 -0.02
N TYR A 27 10.01 0.37 0.48
CA TYR A 27 8.61 0.06 0.18
C TYR A 27 8.08 -1.25 0.76
N ASN A 28 8.86 -2.03 1.51
CA ASN A 28 8.28 -3.15 2.25
C ASN A 28 7.25 -2.68 3.26
N ALA A 29 6.18 -3.47 3.39
CA ALA A 29 5.20 -3.29 4.44
C ALA A 29 5.69 -3.92 5.74
N LEU A 30 5.66 -3.16 6.80
CA LEU A 30 5.93 -3.61 8.17
C LEU A 30 4.61 -3.66 8.95
N GLU A 31 4.44 -4.66 9.79
CA GLU A 31 3.23 -4.86 10.57
C GLU A 31 3.51 -4.79 12.07
N ILE A 32 2.64 -4.10 12.80
CA ILE A 32 2.59 -4.08 14.27
C ILE A 32 1.22 -4.57 14.71
N LYS A 33 1.19 -5.57 15.57
CA LYS A 33 -0.05 -5.99 16.24
C LYS A 33 -0.29 -5.09 17.45
N ARG A 34 -1.44 -4.42 17.47
CA ARG A 34 -1.89 -3.59 18.58
C ARG A 34 -2.58 -4.43 19.66
N GLU A 35 -2.63 -3.91 20.89
CA GLU A 35 -3.32 -4.56 22.01
C GLU A 35 -4.82 -4.77 21.79
N ASN A 36 -5.46 -3.89 21.00
CA ASN A 36 -6.87 -4.02 20.63
C ASN A 36 -7.15 -5.10 19.56
N GLY A 37 -6.11 -5.78 19.07
CA GLY A 37 -6.20 -6.82 18.04
C GLY A 37 -6.05 -6.32 16.60
N ASP A 38 -6.04 -5.00 16.38
CA ASP A 38 -5.82 -4.41 15.07
C ASP A 38 -4.35 -4.53 14.64
N THR A 39 -4.12 -4.50 13.33
CA THR A 39 -2.78 -4.48 12.76
C THR A 39 -2.51 -3.11 12.14
N LEU A 40 -1.48 -2.42 12.65
CA LEU A 40 -0.97 -1.22 12.00
C LEU A 40 0.03 -1.64 10.92
N VAL A 41 -0.18 -1.14 9.71
CA VAL A 41 0.76 -1.29 8.59
C VAL A 41 1.55 -0.01 8.44
N MET A 42 2.86 -0.16 8.24
CA MET A 42 3.79 0.94 7.94
C MET A 42 4.57 0.60 6.68
N GLU A 43 5.00 1.59 5.93
CA GLU A 43 5.83 1.42 4.74
C GLU A 43 7.24 1.95 4.97
N VAL A 44 8.24 1.16 4.60
CA VAL A 44 9.65 1.57 4.67
C VAL A 44 9.93 2.62 3.60
N GLN A 45 10.38 3.81 4.02
CA GLN A 45 10.69 4.92 3.11
C GLN A 45 12.18 5.16 2.95
N GLN A 46 12.97 4.88 3.97
CA GLN A 46 14.39 5.21 3.97
C GLN A 46 15.19 4.30 4.93
N HIS A 47 16.40 3.95 4.54
CA HIS A 47 17.40 3.40 5.45
C HIS A 47 18.17 4.55 6.12
N LEU A 48 18.27 4.53 7.45
CA LEU A 48 18.92 5.58 8.24
C LEU A 48 20.38 5.26 8.59
N GLY A 49 20.82 4.01 8.33
CA GLY A 49 22.06 3.46 8.88
C GLY A 49 21.86 2.88 10.28
N GLU A 50 22.91 2.30 10.87
CA GLU A 50 22.88 1.66 12.19
C GLU A 50 21.71 0.67 12.35
N ASP A 51 21.51 -0.17 11.35
CA ASP A 51 20.44 -1.18 11.30
C ASP A 51 19.01 -0.61 11.52
N SER A 52 18.82 0.66 11.17
CA SER A 52 17.56 1.37 11.36
C SER A 52 16.94 1.80 10.04
N VAL A 53 15.62 1.68 9.97
CA VAL A 53 14.80 2.15 8.83
C VAL A 53 13.76 3.17 9.30
N ARG A 54 13.43 4.10 8.43
CA ARG A 54 12.34 5.06 8.62
C ARG A 54 11.13 4.63 7.85
N CYS A 55 10.00 4.59 8.54
CA CYS A 55 8.72 4.15 8.01
C CYS A 55 7.66 5.22 8.16
N VAL A 56 6.66 5.16 7.30
CA VAL A 56 5.44 5.97 7.43
C VAL A 56 4.27 5.05 7.76
N ALA A 57 3.56 5.38 8.84
CA ALA A 57 2.38 4.64 9.25
C ALA A 57 1.18 4.96 8.34
N MET A 58 0.42 3.93 7.98
CA MET A 58 -0.78 4.05 7.14
C MET A 58 -2.05 4.37 7.94
N ASP A 59 -1.93 4.41 9.26
CA ASP A 59 -3.00 4.76 10.19
C ASP A 59 -2.40 5.45 11.42
N GLY A 60 -3.23 5.88 12.38
CA GLY A 60 -2.81 6.53 13.61
C GLY A 60 -1.72 5.76 14.35
N THR A 61 -0.83 6.48 14.99
CA THR A 61 0.32 5.91 15.74
C THR A 61 0.11 5.97 17.26
N GLU A 62 -1.09 6.35 17.68
CA GLU A 62 -1.43 6.47 19.11
C GLU A 62 -1.26 5.12 19.82
N GLY A 63 -0.67 5.17 21.00
CA GLY A 63 -0.41 3.98 21.81
C GLY A 63 0.84 3.17 21.43
N LEU A 64 1.57 3.56 20.36
CA LEU A 64 2.84 2.93 20.06
C LEU A 64 3.90 3.34 21.07
N VAL A 65 4.64 2.36 21.56
CA VAL A 65 5.75 2.58 22.50
C VAL A 65 7.07 2.10 21.92
N ARG A 66 8.17 2.70 22.39
CA ARG A 66 9.50 2.25 22.04
C ARG A 66 9.70 0.80 22.50
N GLY A 67 10.34 -0.02 21.66
CA GLY A 67 10.59 -1.44 21.92
C GLY A 67 9.47 -2.38 21.45
N THR A 68 8.32 -1.85 20.98
CA THR A 68 7.28 -2.68 20.37
C THR A 68 7.82 -3.45 19.18
N GLU A 69 7.48 -4.73 19.09
CA GLU A 69 7.92 -5.63 18.03
C GLU A 69 7.24 -5.27 16.70
N VAL A 70 8.05 -5.27 15.64
CA VAL A 70 7.64 -4.98 14.27
C VAL A 70 8.02 -6.16 13.38
N LEU A 71 7.10 -6.62 12.55
CA LEU A 71 7.31 -7.70 11.60
C LEU A 71 7.49 -7.15 10.19
N ASP A 72 8.59 -7.50 9.51
CA ASP A 72 8.72 -7.28 8.07
C ASP A 72 7.96 -8.36 7.31
N THR A 73 7.05 -7.96 6.44
CA THR A 73 6.28 -8.89 5.60
C THR A 73 7.08 -9.40 4.40
N GLY A 74 8.23 -8.80 4.10
CA GLY A 74 9.08 -9.12 2.94
C GLY A 74 8.44 -8.73 1.59
N ARG A 75 7.42 -7.91 1.59
CA ARG A 75 6.71 -7.45 0.37
C ARG A 75 6.12 -6.06 0.55
N ALA A 76 5.92 -5.36 -0.56
CA ALA A 76 5.23 -4.07 -0.56
C ALA A 76 3.72 -4.21 -0.24
N ILE A 77 3.10 -3.11 0.19
CA ILE A 77 1.65 -3.01 0.28
C ILE A 77 1.05 -3.36 -1.08
N SER A 78 0.07 -4.25 -1.10
CA SER A 78 -0.56 -4.73 -2.32
C SER A 78 -2.08 -4.64 -2.24
N MET A 79 -2.70 -4.27 -3.39
CA MET A 79 -4.14 -4.20 -3.54
C MET A 79 -4.65 -5.46 -4.25
N PRO A 80 -5.78 -6.04 -3.84
CA PRO A 80 -6.41 -7.11 -4.58
C PRO A 80 -6.79 -6.63 -5.98
N THR A 81 -6.83 -7.54 -6.95
CA THR A 81 -7.14 -7.24 -8.36
C THR A 81 -8.16 -8.23 -8.92
N GLY A 82 -8.67 -7.93 -10.12
CA GLY A 82 -9.61 -8.79 -10.84
C GLY A 82 -11.08 -8.44 -10.61
N ALA A 83 -11.99 -9.28 -11.08
CA ALA A 83 -13.43 -9.01 -11.05
C ALA A 83 -14.02 -8.95 -9.63
N ALA A 84 -13.38 -9.61 -8.66
CA ALA A 84 -13.85 -9.67 -7.27
C ALA A 84 -13.80 -8.33 -6.53
N ILE A 85 -13.11 -7.32 -7.07
CA ILE A 85 -13.05 -5.98 -6.46
C ILE A 85 -14.11 -5.02 -7.00
N ASN A 86 -14.86 -5.41 -8.03
CA ASN A 86 -15.87 -4.55 -8.62
C ASN A 86 -17.00 -4.23 -7.62
N GLY A 87 -17.29 -2.93 -7.47
CA GLY A 87 -18.31 -2.45 -6.53
C GLY A 87 -17.93 -2.57 -5.05
N ARG A 88 -16.67 -2.87 -4.72
CA ARG A 88 -16.15 -3.00 -3.36
C ARG A 88 -15.41 -1.74 -2.90
N LEU A 89 -15.35 -1.54 -1.59
CA LEU A 89 -14.58 -0.47 -0.95
C LEU A 89 -13.44 -1.08 -0.12
N PHE A 90 -12.25 -0.52 -0.27
CA PHE A 90 -11.05 -0.96 0.43
C PHE A 90 -10.36 0.21 1.12
N ASN A 91 -9.67 -0.08 2.23
CA ASN A 91 -8.73 0.84 2.84
C ASN A 91 -7.40 0.88 2.06
N VAL A 92 -6.47 1.72 2.50
CA VAL A 92 -5.15 1.88 1.87
C VAL A 92 -4.30 0.60 1.91
N THR A 93 -4.57 -0.32 2.81
CA THR A 93 -3.88 -1.61 2.93
C THR A 93 -4.55 -2.75 2.17
N GLY A 94 -5.65 -2.46 1.45
CA GLY A 94 -6.39 -3.43 0.66
C GLY A 94 -7.32 -4.34 1.46
N ASP A 95 -7.72 -3.92 2.66
CA ASP A 95 -8.74 -4.61 3.45
C ASP A 95 -10.12 -3.99 3.17
N PRO A 96 -11.19 -4.81 3.06
CA PRO A 96 -12.51 -4.29 2.78
C PRO A 96 -13.06 -3.48 3.95
N ILE A 97 -13.68 -2.34 3.63
CA ILE A 97 -14.36 -1.46 4.59
C ILE A 97 -15.86 -1.35 4.32
N ASP A 98 -16.38 -2.16 3.41
CA ASP A 98 -17.79 -2.20 2.99
C ASP A 98 -18.64 -3.19 3.79
N GLY A 99 -18.10 -3.82 4.84
CA GLY A 99 -18.78 -4.83 5.65
C GLY A 99 -18.96 -6.20 4.98
N LEU A 100 -18.39 -6.39 3.78
CA LEU A 100 -18.43 -7.65 3.05
C LEU A 100 -17.19 -8.50 3.33
N PRO A 101 -17.21 -9.81 3.03
CA PRO A 101 -16.07 -10.71 3.26
C PRO A 101 -14.78 -10.24 2.58
N ALA A 102 -13.64 -10.60 3.17
CA ALA A 102 -12.31 -10.29 2.63
C ALA A 102 -12.13 -10.88 1.23
N VAL A 103 -11.42 -10.14 0.37
CA VAL A 103 -10.99 -10.61 -0.96
C VAL A 103 -9.57 -11.13 -0.86
N SER A 104 -9.27 -12.25 -1.53
CA SER A 104 -7.91 -12.81 -1.55
C SER A 104 -6.92 -11.81 -2.15
N LYS A 105 -5.78 -11.63 -1.48
CA LYS A 105 -4.66 -10.80 -1.93
C LYS A 105 -3.55 -11.61 -2.61
N GLU A 106 -3.75 -12.91 -2.84
CA GLU A 106 -2.72 -13.79 -3.43
C GLU A 106 -2.20 -13.29 -4.78
N ASN A 107 -3.11 -12.77 -5.61
CA ASN A 107 -2.79 -12.17 -6.90
C ASN A 107 -2.82 -10.62 -6.83
N GLY A 108 -2.60 -10.06 -5.65
CA GLY A 108 -2.58 -8.62 -5.45
C GLY A 108 -1.44 -7.94 -6.22
N ARG A 109 -1.67 -6.71 -6.66
CA ARG A 109 -0.67 -5.87 -7.30
C ARG A 109 -0.06 -4.92 -6.27
N ALA A 110 1.26 -4.84 -6.21
CA ALA A 110 1.96 -3.87 -5.37
C ALA A 110 1.59 -2.44 -5.79
N ILE A 111 1.38 -1.56 -4.80
CA ILE A 111 1.04 -0.14 -5.06
C ILE A 111 2.18 0.60 -5.77
N HIS A 112 3.43 0.19 -5.54
CA HIS A 112 4.62 0.70 -6.22
C HIS A 112 4.96 -0.19 -7.43
N ALA A 113 4.12 -0.14 -8.45
CA ALA A 113 4.37 -0.86 -9.71
C ALA A 113 5.18 0.01 -10.66
N LYS A 114 6.06 -0.63 -11.44
CA LYS A 114 6.75 0.05 -12.55
C LYS A 114 5.72 0.49 -13.59
N PRO A 115 5.92 1.65 -14.25
CA PRO A 115 5.07 2.06 -15.36
C PRO A 115 5.17 1.04 -16.50
N PRO A 116 4.14 0.94 -17.37
CA PRO A 116 4.21 0.11 -18.57
C PRO A 116 5.36 0.57 -19.47
N ARG A 117 5.99 -0.37 -20.17
CA ARG A 117 7.03 -0.04 -21.14
C ARG A 117 6.40 0.67 -22.34
N PHE A 118 7.18 1.49 -23.03
CA PHE A 118 6.69 2.23 -24.20
C PHE A 118 6.07 1.32 -25.27
N GLU A 119 6.65 0.14 -25.49
CA GLU A 119 6.17 -0.86 -26.44
C GLU A 119 4.83 -1.51 -26.05
N ASP A 120 4.47 -1.46 -24.76
CA ASP A 120 3.20 -2.00 -24.22
C ASP A 120 2.07 -0.93 -24.26
N LEU A 121 2.37 0.31 -24.67
CA LEU A 121 1.40 1.39 -24.77
C LEU A 121 0.57 1.26 -26.05
N SER A 122 -0.76 1.30 -25.89
CA SER A 122 -1.63 1.41 -27.06
C SER A 122 -1.56 2.83 -27.64
N THR A 123 -1.27 2.92 -28.93
CA THR A 123 -1.33 4.19 -29.68
C THR A 123 -2.72 4.48 -30.23
N ALA A 124 -3.66 3.56 -30.08
CA ALA A 124 -5.05 3.73 -30.51
C ALA A 124 -5.79 4.67 -29.56
N SER A 125 -6.38 5.73 -30.10
CA SER A 125 -7.24 6.62 -29.33
C SER A 125 -8.63 6.02 -29.27
N GLU A 126 -9.09 5.66 -28.05
CA GLU A 126 -10.43 5.15 -27.81
C GLU A 126 -11.23 6.13 -26.96
N ILE A 127 -12.50 6.31 -27.27
CA ILE A 127 -13.41 7.16 -26.50
C ILE A 127 -13.90 6.39 -25.28
N LEU A 128 -13.88 7.06 -24.11
CA LEU A 128 -14.53 6.61 -22.89
C LEU A 128 -15.98 7.09 -22.89
N PHE A 129 -16.92 6.21 -23.23
CA PHE A 129 -18.34 6.55 -23.16
C PHE A 129 -18.80 6.67 -21.71
N THR A 130 -19.23 7.87 -21.34
CA THR A 130 -19.70 8.17 -19.97
C THR A 130 -21.19 7.90 -19.79
N GLY A 131 -21.96 7.87 -20.89
CA GLY A 131 -23.43 7.85 -20.89
C GLY A 131 -24.04 9.24 -20.68
N ILE A 132 -23.24 10.27 -20.49
CA ILE A 132 -23.68 11.66 -20.38
C ILE A 132 -23.65 12.28 -21.77
N LYS A 133 -24.82 12.45 -22.36
CA LYS A 133 -25.00 12.86 -23.75
C LYS A 133 -24.19 14.10 -24.16
N VAL A 134 -24.15 15.10 -23.28
CA VAL A 134 -23.44 16.36 -23.55
C VAL A 134 -21.92 16.13 -23.62
N ILE A 135 -21.37 15.31 -22.71
CA ILE A 135 -19.94 15.02 -22.69
C ILE A 135 -19.56 14.18 -23.92
N ASP A 136 -20.29 13.09 -24.14
CA ASP A 136 -19.95 12.13 -25.20
C ASP A 136 -20.05 12.72 -26.62
N LEU A 137 -20.89 13.76 -26.81
CA LEU A 137 -21.09 14.40 -28.11
C LEU A 137 -20.24 15.66 -28.33
N ILE A 138 -20.00 16.46 -27.30
CA ILE A 138 -19.34 17.77 -27.44
C ILE A 138 -17.85 17.69 -27.14
N GLU A 139 -17.48 17.02 -26.05
CA GLU A 139 -16.10 16.92 -25.58
C GLU A 139 -15.83 15.50 -25.00
N PRO A 140 -15.77 14.48 -25.86
CA PRO A 140 -15.61 13.10 -25.40
C PRO A 140 -14.24 12.89 -24.75
N TYR A 141 -14.23 12.15 -23.65
CA TYR A 141 -12.98 11.76 -23.00
C TYR A 141 -12.31 10.60 -23.73
N ALA A 142 -11.01 10.72 -23.95
CA ALA A 142 -10.18 9.58 -24.39
C ALA A 142 -9.87 8.66 -23.20
N LYS A 143 -9.90 7.36 -23.41
CA LYS A 143 -9.42 6.38 -22.41
C LYS A 143 -7.94 6.65 -22.12
N GLY A 144 -7.60 6.77 -20.82
CA GLY A 144 -6.25 7.10 -20.38
C GLY A 144 -5.85 8.58 -20.54
N GLY A 145 -6.75 9.43 -21.02
CA GLY A 145 -6.59 10.89 -21.03
C GLY A 145 -6.64 11.48 -19.62
N LYS A 146 -5.96 12.61 -19.42
CA LYS A 146 -5.97 13.40 -18.18
C LYS A 146 -6.56 14.78 -18.46
#